data_1eb5f94870ca46dacea8a622a885b12d
#
_entry.id   1eb5f94870ca46dacea8a622a885b12d
#
_cell.length_a   1.000
_cell.length_b   1.000
_cell.length_c   1.000
_cell.angle_alpha   90.00
_cell.angle_beta   90.00
_cell.angle_gamma   90.00
#
_symmetry.space_group_name_H-M   'P 1'
#
loop_
_entity.id
_entity.type
_entity.pdbx_description
1 polymer ?
#
loop_
_entity_poly.entity_id
_entity_poly.type
_entity_poly.pdbx_seq_one_letter_code
_entity_poly.pdbx_strand_id
1 'polypeptide(L)'
;GICFDAIHIDRSFPEDNLPTRKPVTAMLTDYMTEDYDISGSFVIGDRKTDAQLAENFGCGSYILSPDMTWEKISELLFAGYRTASVRRTTKETDIEVRVCLDGDGKSDIQTGLGFFDHMLEQIAKHGMTDLYIRCNGDLNVDEHHTIEDVALALGECLRKAVGDKRGIERYGYCL
;
A
#
# COMPACT_ATOMS: atom_id res chain seq x y z
N GLY A 1 -12.19 10.35 4.45
CA GLY A 1 -11.44 11.55 4.09
C GLY A 1 -9.97 11.36 4.42
N ILE A 2 -9.10 12.20 3.86
CA ILE A 2 -7.66 12.18 4.18
C ILE A 2 -7.47 12.80 5.56
N CYS A 3 -6.78 12.10 6.47
CA CYS A 3 -6.32 12.62 7.74
C CYS A 3 -4.84 12.96 7.64
N PHE A 4 -4.43 14.09 8.23
CA PHE A 4 -3.03 14.47 8.38
C PHE A 4 -2.65 14.38 9.86
N ASP A 5 -1.49 13.85 10.18
CA ASP A 5 -1.00 13.78 11.57
C ASP A 5 -0.64 15.17 12.11
N ALA A 6 -0.10 16.04 11.24
CA ALA A 6 0.17 17.42 11.56
C ALA A 6 0.04 18.36 10.36
N ILE A 7 -0.19 19.64 10.61
CA ILE A 7 -0.22 20.70 9.61
C ILE A 7 0.71 21.83 10.09
N HIS A 8 1.77 22.08 9.33
CA HIS A 8 2.73 23.16 9.59
C HIS A 8 2.54 24.29 8.60
N ILE A 9 2.39 25.51 9.08
CA ILE A 9 2.16 26.71 8.25
C ILE A 9 3.21 27.76 8.58
N ASP A 10 4.11 28.01 7.62
CA ASP A 10 4.99 29.18 7.67
C ASP A 10 4.30 30.38 6.99
N ARG A 11 4.23 31.49 7.70
CA ARG A 11 3.59 32.74 7.24
C ARG A 11 4.60 33.81 6.84
N SER A 12 5.91 33.51 6.88
CA SER A 12 6.98 34.44 6.53
C SER A 12 7.08 34.67 5.02
N PHE A 13 7.69 35.79 4.65
CA PHE A 13 8.07 36.07 3.27
C PHE A 13 9.51 35.60 2.99
N PRO A 14 9.91 35.40 1.71
CA PRO A 14 11.28 34.99 1.38
C PRO A 14 12.36 35.90 1.93
N GLU A 15 12.08 37.22 2.01
CA GLU A 15 12.97 38.24 2.48
C GLU A 15 13.27 38.18 3.98
N ASP A 16 12.37 37.54 4.75
CA ASP A 16 12.50 37.38 6.19
C ASP A 16 13.62 36.42 6.59
N ASN A 17 14.05 35.55 5.67
CA ASN A 17 15.10 34.53 5.86
C ASN A 17 14.94 33.71 7.15
N LEU A 18 13.71 33.37 7.53
CA LEU A 18 13.45 32.64 8.76
C LEU A 18 13.77 31.13 8.60
N PRO A 19 14.28 30.50 9.66
CA PRO A 19 14.65 29.07 9.63
C PRO A 19 13.45 28.13 9.49
N THR A 20 12.23 28.62 9.72
CA THR A 20 10.97 27.89 9.53
C THR A 20 10.56 27.78 8.08
N ARG A 21 11.11 28.62 7.19
CA ARG A 21 10.75 28.64 5.78
C ARG A 21 11.57 27.64 4.96
N LYS A 22 10.90 26.95 4.04
CA LYS A 22 11.59 26.10 3.05
C LYS A 22 12.66 26.87 2.29
N PRO A 23 13.86 26.31 2.07
CA PRO A 23 14.24 24.91 2.24
C PRO A 23 14.83 24.53 3.62
N VAL A 24 14.72 25.38 4.64
CA VAL A 24 15.24 25.10 5.98
C VAL A 24 14.28 24.18 6.75
N THR A 25 14.80 23.34 7.66
CA THR A 25 14.08 22.21 8.27
C THR A 25 13.54 22.50 9.67
N ALA A 26 13.62 23.74 10.17
CA ALA A 26 13.28 24.02 11.58
C ALA A 26 11.85 23.67 12.00
N MET A 27 10.89 23.65 11.06
CA MET A 27 9.52 23.19 11.34
C MET A 27 9.38 21.67 11.39
N LEU A 28 10.43 20.93 11.02
CA LEU A 28 10.41 19.47 10.91
C LEU A 28 11.33 18.80 11.95
N THR A 29 11.86 19.55 12.91
CA THR A 29 12.79 19.04 13.93
C THR A 29 12.19 17.93 14.78
N ASP A 30 10.88 17.96 15.03
CA ASP A 30 10.16 16.94 15.80
C ASP A 30 10.15 15.57 15.12
N TYR A 31 10.38 15.54 13.80
CA TYR A 31 10.47 14.31 13.01
C TYR A 31 11.91 13.80 12.84
N MET A 32 12.93 14.58 13.30
CA MET A 32 14.35 14.19 13.24
C MET A 32 14.75 13.33 14.44
N THR A 33 13.94 12.34 14.78
CA THR A 33 14.17 11.40 15.87
C THR A 33 14.26 9.97 15.33
N GLU A 34 14.76 9.04 16.14
CA GLU A 34 14.85 7.62 15.76
C GLU A 34 13.49 6.94 15.57
N ASP A 35 12.40 7.60 15.97
CA ASP A 35 11.03 7.09 15.80
C ASP A 35 10.53 7.22 14.35
N TYR A 36 11.24 8.00 13.50
CA TYR A 36 10.86 8.23 12.11
C TYR A 36 11.94 7.75 11.15
N ASP A 37 11.55 6.96 10.16
CA ASP A 37 12.43 6.57 9.05
C ASP A 37 12.53 7.71 8.03
N ILE A 38 13.48 8.63 8.27
CA ILE A 38 13.74 9.75 7.37
C ILE A 38 14.22 9.25 6.00
N SER A 39 15.05 8.21 5.99
CA SER A 39 15.60 7.67 4.73
C SER A 39 14.53 7.07 3.82
N GLY A 40 13.49 6.49 4.40
CA GLY A 40 12.29 5.99 3.69
C GLY A 40 11.21 7.05 3.46
N SER A 41 11.40 8.27 3.97
CA SER A 41 10.46 9.37 3.83
C SER A 41 10.69 10.18 2.54
N PHE A 42 9.71 11.00 2.16
CA PHE A 42 9.85 11.85 0.99
C PHE A 42 8.99 13.12 1.10
N VAL A 43 9.45 14.16 0.41
CA VAL A 43 8.73 15.41 0.21
C VAL A 43 8.05 15.40 -1.16
N ILE A 44 6.77 15.77 -1.21
CA ILE A 44 6.06 16.03 -2.47
C ILE A 44 5.79 17.54 -2.55
N GLY A 45 6.17 18.18 -3.64
CA GLY A 45 5.97 19.61 -3.83
C GLY A 45 6.03 20.00 -5.30
N ASP A 46 5.83 21.30 -5.57
CA ASP A 46 5.81 21.88 -6.92
C ASP A 46 6.98 22.84 -7.19
N ARG A 47 7.87 23.04 -6.21
CA ARG A 47 8.93 24.04 -6.27
C ARG A 47 10.31 23.44 -6.03
N LYS A 48 11.34 24.11 -6.55
CA LYS A 48 12.73 23.75 -6.28
C LYS A 48 13.08 23.75 -4.78
N THR A 49 12.43 24.62 -4.00
CA THR A 49 12.61 24.69 -2.55
C THR A 49 12.09 23.45 -1.83
N ASP A 50 11.18 22.67 -2.44
CA ASP A 50 10.71 21.41 -1.88
C ASP A 50 11.77 20.31 -2.08
N ALA A 51 12.43 20.26 -3.24
CA ALA A 51 13.56 19.37 -3.47
C ALA A 51 14.73 19.68 -2.54
N GLN A 52 15.06 20.97 -2.36
CA GLN A 52 16.10 21.41 -1.43
C GLN A 52 15.74 21.10 0.03
N LEU A 53 14.46 21.20 0.41
CA LEU A 53 13.99 20.79 1.73
C LEU A 53 14.22 19.29 1.95
N ALA A 54 13.88 18.46 0.98
CA ALA A 54 14.12 17.01 1.05
C ALA A 54 15.60 16.67 1.20
N GLU A 55 16.48 17.33 0.44
CA GLU A 55 17.93 17.18 0.54
C GLU A 55 18.43 17.57 1.93
N ASN A 56 18.01 18.74 2.45
CA ASN A 56 18.37 19.23 3.79
C ASN A 56 17.83 18.35 4.91
N PHE A 57 16.69 17.72 4.70
CA PHE A 57 16.06 16.82 5.66
C PHE A 57 16.64 15.40 5.61
N GLY A 58 17.29 15.02 4.49
CA GLY A 58 17.89 13.72 4.29
C GLY A 58 16.92 12.65 3.75
N CYS A 59 15.88 13.08 3.03
CA CYS A 59 14.86 12.20 2.47
C CYS A 59 14.72 12.34 0.95
N GLY A 60 13.88 11.50 0.33
CA GLY A 60 13.57 11.59 -1.10
C GLY A 60 12.66 12.77 -1.45
N SER A 61 12.55 13.10 -2.73
CA SER A 61 11.57 14.09 -3.21
C SER A 61 10.91 13.69 -4.51
N TYR A 62 9.63 14.08 -4.65
CA TYR A 62 8.87 14.03 -5.89
C TYR A 62 8.36 15.43 -6.22
N ILE A 63 8.82 15.98 -7.34
CA ILE A 63 8.45 17.35 -7.75
C ILE A 63 7.40 17.27 -8.85
N LEU A 64 6.21 17.78 -8.55
CA LEU A 64 5.08 17.82 -9.47
C LEU A 64 5.45 18.59 -10.74
N SER A 65 5.16 18.00 -11.88
CA SER A 65 5.41 18.53 -13.20
C SER A 65 4.44 17.87 -14.20
N PRO A 66 4.38 18.31 -15.47
CA PRO A 66 3.58 17.62 -16.48
C PRO A 66 3.91 16.13 -16.66
N ASP A 67 5.17 15.74 -16.41
CA ASP A 67 5.65 14.35 -16.52
C ASP A 67 5.63 13.60 -15.17
N MET A 68 5.48 14.30 -14.05
CA MET A 68 5.43 13.75 -12.70
C MET A 68 4.12 14.16 -12.03
N THR A 69 3.04 13.49 -12.41
CA THR A 69 1.69 13.72 -11.87
C THR A 69 1.48 12.99 -10.55
N TRP A 70 0.38 13.29 -9.85
CA TRP A 70 -0.01 12.58 -8.63
C TRP A 70 -0.19 11.08 -8.87
N GLU A 71 -0.74 10.69 -10.02
CA GLU A 71 -0.89 9.30 -10.42
C GLU A 71 0.47 8.61 -10.54
N LYS A 72 1.43 9.29 -11.20
CA LYS A 72 2.78 8.77 -11.38
C LYS A 72 3.54 8.65 -10.06
N ILE A 73 3.41 9.64 -9.17
CA ILE A 73 3.98 9.57 -7.82
C ILE A 73 3.37 8.40 -7.04
N SER A 74 2.05 8.25 -7.10
CA SER A 74 1.37 7.11 -6.47
C SER A 74 1.88 5.77 -6.99
N GLU A 75 2.01 5.60 -8.31
CA GLU A 75 2.61 4.40 -8.90
C GLU A 75 4.02 4.13 -8.36
N LEU A 76 4.87 5.17 -8.27
CA LEU A 76 6.25 5.03 -7.78
C LEU A 76 6.31 4.68 -6.30
N LEU A 77 5.45 5.29 -5.48
CA LEU A 77 5.36 5.02 -4.05
C LEU A 77 4.88 3.60 -3.76
N PHE A 78 3.94 3.12 -4.56
CA PHE A 78 3.41 1.76 -4.42
C PHE A 78 4.15 0.71 -5.28
N ALA A 79 5.12 1.12 -6.11
CA ALA A 79 5.91 0.21 -6.95
C ALA A 79 6.76 -0.79 -6.14
N GLY A 80 7.00 -0.51 -4.86
CA GLY A 80 7.64 -1.44 -3.92
C GLY A 80 6.68 -2.43 -3.28
N TYR A 81 5.38 -2.19 -3.30
CA TYR A 81 4.39 -3.09 -2.71
C TYR A 81 4.10 -4.26 -3.66
N ARG A 82 4.21 -5.47 -3.14
CA ARG A 82 3.87 -6.70 -3.86
C ARG A 82 2.36 -6.86 -3.90
N THR A 83 1.74 -6.22 -4.88
CA THR A 83 0.29 -6.21 -5.06
C THR A 83 -0.12 -6.93 -6.33
N ALA A 84 -1.31 -7.53 -6.31
CA ALA A 84 -1.94 -8.07 -7.50
C ALA A 84 -3.46 -8.03 -7.38
N SER A 85 -4.12 -8.10 -8.52
CA SER A 85 -5.55 -8.34 -8.61
C SER A 85 -5.84 -9.42 -9.65
N VAL A 86 -6.88 -10.21 -9.38
CA VAL A 86 -7.40 -11.23 -10.28
C VAL A 86 -8.91 -11.14 -10.30
N ARG A 87 -9.50 -11.18 -11.48
CA ARG A 87 -10.92 -11.45 -11.67
C ARG A 87 -11.06 -12.77 -12.43
N ARG A 88 -11.87 -13.66 -11.88
CA ARG A 88 -12.21 -14.95 -12.45
C ARG A 88 -13.73 -15.10 -12.53
N THR A 89 -14.22 -15.36 -13.74
CA THR A 89 -15.64 -15.58 -13.97
C THR A 89 -15.82 -16.92 -14.67
N THR A 90 -16.64 -17.78 -14.12
CA THR A 90 -17.08 -19.06 -14.69
C THR A 90 -18.59 -18.99 -14.94
N LYS A 91 -19.23 -20.11 -15.19
CA LYS A 91 -20.70 -20.19 -15.24
C LYS A 91 -21.32 -20.20 -13.85
N GLU A 92 -20.55 -20.66 -12.87
CA GLU A 92 -20.96 -20.93 -11.50
C GLU A 92 -20.55 -19.79 -10.55
N THR A 93 -19.47 -19.04 -10.86
CA THR A 93 -18.90 -18.04 -9.96
C THR A 93 -18.45 -16.77 -10.69
N ASP A 94 -18.52 -15.61 -10.01
CA ASP A 94 -17.85 -14.36 -10.39
C ASP A 94 -17.05 -13.86 -9.18
N ILE A 95 -15.73 -13.83 -9.33
CA ILE A 95 -14.79 -13.62 -8.23
C ILE A 95 -13.85 -12.49 -8.53
N GLU A 96 -13.63 -11.60 -7.55
CA GLU A 96 -12.58 -10.61 -7.54
C GLU A 96 -11.70 -10.80 -6.31
N VAL A 97 -10.39 -10.92 -6.52
CA VAL A 97 -9.37 -11.02 -5.47
C VAL A 97 -8.35 -9.92 -5.66
N ARG A 98 -8.00 -9.23 -4.57
CA ARG A 98 -6.87 -8.29 -4.50
C ARG A 98 -6.00 -8.64 -3.30
N VAL A 99 -4.69 -8.65 -3.49
CA VAL A 99 -3.70 -8.95 -2.46
C VAL A 99 -2.65 -7.85 -2.40
N CYS A 100 -2.27 -7.45 -1.19
CA CYS A 100 -1.03 -6.74 -0.90
C CYS A 100 -0.22 -7.59 0.09
N LEU A 101 0.94 -8.11 -0.34
CA LEU A 101 1.80 -8.94 0.52
C LEU A 101 2.57 -8.10 1.54
N ASP A 102 2.68 -6.79 1.33
CA ASP A 102 3.34 -5.83 2.20
C ASP A 102 2.28 -4.99 2.95
N GLY A 103 1.19 -5.63 3.37
CA GLY A 103 0.05 -5.02 4.06
C GLY A 103 0.17 -5.04 5.58
N ASP A 104 -0.94 -4.68 6.24
CA ASP A 104 -1.07 -4.61 7.70
C ASP A 104 -1.98 -5.71 8.28
N GLY A 105 -2.37 -6.71 7.47
CA GLY A 105 -3.29 -7.77 7.86
C GLY A 105 -4.76 -7.36 7.80
N LYS A 106 -5.10 -6.37 6.99
CA LYS A 106 -6.48 -5.93 6.76
C LYS A 106 -7.19 -6.89 5.82
N SER A 107 -8.45 -7.20 6.11
CA SER A 107 -9.27 -8.07 5.26
C SER A 107 -10.65 -7.47 5.02
N ASP A 108 -11.16 -7.71 3.80
CA ASP A 108 -12.54 -7.43 3.41
C ASP A 108 -12.99 -8.57 2.49
N ILE A 109 -13.64 -9.58 3.09
CA ILE A 109 -13.91 -10.88 2.46
C ILE A 109 -15.40 -11.19 2.52
N GLN A 110 -15.96 -11.54 1.39
CA GLN A 110 -17.36 -11.92 1.26
C GLN A 110 -17.49 -12.99 0.17
N THR A 111 -17.49 -14.25 0.57
CA THR A 111 -17.75 -15.41 -0.33
C THR A 111 -19.17 -15.94 -0.21
N GLY A 112 -19.89 -15.49 0.83
CA GLY A 112 -21.20 -16.02 1.21
C GLY A 112 -21.12 -17.25 2.13
N LEU A 113 -19.92 -17.75 2.47
CA LEU A 113 -19.66 -18.88 3.35
C LEU A 113 -18.91 -18.39 4.60
N GLY A 114 -19.64 -18.13 5.69
CA GLY A 114 -19.10 -17.47 6.88
C GLY A 114 -17.87 -18.15 7.49
N PHE A 115 -17.82 -19.48 7.54
CA PHE A 115 -16.64 -20.19 8.04
C PHE A 115 -15.44 -20.05 7.09
N PHE A 116 -15.67 -20.08 5.78
CA PHE A 116 -14.62 -19.90 4.78
C PHE A 116 -14.08 -18.47 4.81
N ASP A 117 -14.95 -17.46 4.91
CA ASP A 117 -14.57 -16.06 5.09
C ASP A 117 -13.65 -15.91 6.31
N HIS A 118 -14.04 -16.50 7.45
CA HIS A 118 -13.21 -16.47 8.66
C HIS A 118 -11.83 -17.11 8.45
N MET A 119 -11.74 -18.24 7.78
CA MET A 119 -10.46 -18.91 7.48
C MET A 119 -9.56 -18.06 6.59
N LEU A 120 -10.12 -17.39 5.59
CA LEU A 120 -9.40 -16.48 4.70
C LEU A 120 -8.92 -15.22 5.46
N GLU A 121 -9.72 -14.70 6.39
CA GLU A 121 -9.32 -13.61 7.28
C GLU A 121 -8.09 -13.97 8.14
N GLN A 122 -7.97 -15.23 8.59
CA GLN A 122 -6.79 -15.68 9.32
C GLN A 122 -5.52 -15.63 8.46
N ILE A 123 -5.63 -15.91 7.15
CA ILE A 123 -4.49 -15.78 6.22
C ILE A 123 -4.03 -14.32 6.18
N ALA A 124 -4.95 -13.37 6.01
CA ALA A 124 -4.62 -11.94 6.00
C ALA A 124 -3.97 -11.52 7.32
N LYS A 125 -4.65 -11.79 8.44
CA LYS A 125 -4.25 -11.34 9.77
C LYS A 125 -2.90 -11.89 10.22
N HIS A 126 -2.70 -13.20 10.08
CA HIS A 126 -1.47 -13.85 10.54
C HIS A 126 -0.33 -13.75 9.53
N GLY A 127 -0.64 -13.57 8.24
CA GLY A 127 0.32 -13.33 7.19
C GLY A 127 0.74 -11.86 7.06
N MET A 128 0.12 -10.94 7.84
CA MET A 128 0.31 -9.49 7.71
C MET A 128 0.16 -9.00 6.27
N THR A 129 -0.81 -9.59 5.54
CA THR A 129 -1.12 -9.26 4.16
C THR A 129 -2.51 -8.63 4.08
N ASP A 130 -2.71 -7.65 3.21
CA ASP A 130 -4.07 -7.15 3.00
C ASP A 130 -4.76 -8.00 1.93
N LEU A 131 -5.99 -8.41 2.21
CA LEU A 131 -6.76 -9.32 1.38
C LEU A 131 -8.19 -8.82 1.16
N TYR A 132 -8.53 -8.64 -0.11
CA TYR A 132 -9.89 -8.34 -0.53
C TYR A 132 -10.41 -9.48 -1.40
N ILE A 133 -11.58 -10.04 -1.06
CA ILE A 133 -12.25 -11.09 -1.84
C ILE A 133 -13.73 -10.82 -1.93
N ARG A 134 -14.25 -10.84 -3.14
CA ARG A 134 -15.68 -10.86 -3.43
C ARG A 134 -15.96 -12.06 -4.31
N CYS A 135 -16.94 -12.86 -3.91
CA CYS A 135 -17.42 -13.98 -4.72
C CYS A 135 -18.95 -13.95 -4.76
N ASN A 136 -19.48 -14.08 -5.96
CA ASN A 136 -20.88 -14.39 -6.21
C ASN A 136 -20.93 -15.77 -6.83
N GLY A 137 -21.23 -16.79 -6.02
CA GLY A 137 -21.27 -18.19 -6.42
C GLY A 137 -22.68 -18.76 -6.38
N ASP A 138 -22.85 -19.94 -6.97
CA ASP A 138 -24.09 -20.69 -7.06
C ASP A 138 -24.41 -21.51 -5.79
N LEU A 139 -24.32 -20.86 -4.61
CA LEU A 139 -24.49 -21.49 -3.29
C LEU A 139 -25.82 -22.21 -3.09
N ASN A 140 -26.80 -21.96 -3.95
CA ASN A 140 -28.07 -22.71 -3.98
C ASN A 140 -27.91 -24.12 -4.56
N VAL A 141 -26.78 -24.41 -5.24
CA VAL A 141 -26.41 -25.74 -5.73
C VAL A 141 -25.58 -26.48 -4.68
N ASP A 142 -24.37 -25.97 -4.41
CA ASP A 142 -23.54 -26.31 -3.27
C ASP A 142 -22.39 -25.29 -3.09
N GLU A 143 -21.55 -25.50 -2.08
CA GLU A 143 -20.43 -24.61 -1.76
C GLU A 143 -19.14 -24.95 -2.53
N HIS A 144 -19.07 -26.07 -3.20
CA HIS A 144 -17.86 -26.62 -3.84
C HIS A 144 -17.24 -25.63 -4.84
N HIS A 145 -18.04 -25.17 -5.82
CA HIS A 145 -17.57 -24.26 -6.86
C HIS A 145 -17.03 -22.95 -6.28
N THR A 146 -17.72 -22.41 -5.27
CA THR A 146 -17.28 -21.19 -4.58
C THR A 146 -15.93 -21.37 -3.90
N ILE A 147 -15.74 -22.45 -3.13
CA ILE A 147 -14.50 -22.72 -2.40
C ILE A 147 -13.34 -22.96 -3.38
N GLU A 148 -13.54 -23.83 -4.38
CA GLU A 148 -12.50 -24.17 -5.35
C GLU A 148 -12.07 -22.94 -6.17
N ASP A 149 -13.01 -22.23 -6.76
CA ASP A 149 -12.72 -21.10 -7.64
C ASP A 149 -12.11 -19.91 -6.88
N VAL A 150 -12.54 -19.64 -5.63
CA VAL A 150 -11.89 -18.64 -4.76
C VAL A 150 -10.45 -19.05 -4.45
N ALA A 151 -10.21 -20.33 -4.13
CA ALA A 151 -8.85 -20.83 -3.86
C ALA A 151 -7.94 -20.69 -5.08
N LEU A 152 -8.45 -21.01 -6.28
CA LEU A 152 -7.71 -20.86 -7.54
C LEU A 152 -7.40 -19.39 -7.84
N ALA A 153 -8.39 -18.49 -7.69
CA ALA A 153 -8.21 -17.05 -7.92
C ALA A 153 -7.22 -16.43 -6.92
N LEU A 154 -7.30 -16.81 -5.63
CA LEU A 154 -6.37 -16.37 -4.60
C LEU A 154 -4.96 -16.86 -4.86
N GLY A 155 -4.78 -18.14 -5.21
CA GLY A 155 -3.48 -18.71 -5.55
C GLY A 155 -2.84 -18.02 -6.76
N GLU A 156 -3.61 -17.70 -7.79
CA GLU A 156 -3.14 -16.93 -8.94
C GLU A 156 -2.76 -15.49 -8.54
N CYS A 157 -3.56 -14.85 -7.68
CA CYS A 157 -3.31 -13.50 -7.21
C CYS A 157 -2.01 -13.43 -6.38
N LEU A 158 -1.82 -14.37 -5.44
CA LEU A 158 -0.58 -14.52 -4.67
C LEU A 158 0.63 -14.73 -5.58
N ARG A 159 0.53 -15.62 -6.57
CA ARG A 159 1.61 -15.86 -7.54
C ARG A 159 1.98 -14.60 -8.31
N LYS A 160 1.00 -13.80 -8.72
CA LYS A 160 1.24 -12.52 -9.41
C LYS A 160 1.89 -11.49 -8.49
N ALA A 161 1.44 -11.38 -7.23
CA ALA A 161 2.00 -10.45 -6.26
C ALA A 161 3.44 -10.80 -5.89
N VAL A 162 3.78 -12.09 -5.77
CA VAL A 162 5.16 -12.56 -5.52
C VAL A 162 6.09 -12.31 -6.71
N GLY A 163 5.55 -12.27 -7.93
CA GLY A 163 6.32 -12.01 -9.15
C GLY A 163 7.32 -13.12 -9.47
N ASP A 164 8.55 -12.73 -9.79
CA ASP A 164 9.63 -13.63 -10.21
C ASP A 164 10.36 -14.31 -9.05
N LYS A 165 9.91 -14.10 -7.83
CA LYS A 165 10.46 -14.65 -6.58
C LYS A 165 11.90 -14.22 -6.26
N ARG A 166 12.42 -13.18 -6.89
CA ARG A 166 13.71 -12.62 -6.50
C ARG A 166 13.62 -11.91 -5.16
N GLY A 167 14.67 -12.03 -4.35
CA GLY A 167 14.74 -11.37 -3.03
C GLY A 167 13.89 -12.02 -1.95
N ILE A 168 13.28 -13.20 -2.20
CA ILE A 168 12.61 -13.99 -1.16
C ILE A 168 13.38 -15.27 -0.87
N GLU A 169 13.37 -15.68 0.39
CA GLU A 169 13.95 -16.95 0.81
C GLU A 169 13.09 -18.13 0.37
N ARG A 170 13.73 -19.28 0.14
CA ARG A 170 13.04 -20.51 -0.24
C ARG A 170 12.26 -21.13 0.90
N TYR A 171 12.73 -20.93 2.12
CA TYR A 171 12.15 -21.44 3.35
C TYR A 171 11.98 -20.33 4.37
N GLY A 172 10.87 -20.34 5.06
CA GLY A 172 10.60 -19.48 6.20
C GLY A 172 10.06 -20.31 7.36
N TYR A 173 10.23 -19.82 8.59
CA TYR A 173 9.62 -20.40 9.77
C TYR A 173 9.17 -19.28 10.71
N CYS A 174 8.17 -19.59 11.53
CA CYS A 174 7.72 -18.75 12.62
C CYS A 174 7.65 -19.59 13.90
N LEU A 175 8.16 -19.04 14.99
CA LEU A 175 8.11 -19.64 16.33
C LEU A 175 7.10 -18.90 17.18
#